data_c4c6197eb4078728e68368221fb215d5
#
_entry.id   c4c6197eb4078728e68368221fb215d5
#
_cell.length_a   1.000
_cell.length_b   1.000
_cell.length_c   1.000
_cell.angle_alpha   90.00
_cell.angle_beta   90.00
_cell.angle_gamma   90.00
#
_symmetry.space_group_name_H-M   'P 1'
#
loop_
_entity.id
_entity.type
_entity.pdbx_description
1 polymer ?
#
loop_
_entity_poly.entity_id
_entity_poly.type
_entity_poly.pdbx_seq_one_letter_code
_entity_poly.pdbx_strand_id
1 'polypeptide(L)'
;MKFRLQFSTEAKICLANLQEHDFKKYNKVRKTLGLMANNLRHPGLNSHKFEALSGPDGEEIFEAYVENKTPGAFRVFWYYGPGQGQITVVAITPHL
;
A
#
# COMPACT_ATOMS: atom_id res chain seq x y z
N MET A 1 -1.47 -15.37 -8.35
CA MET A 1 -0.15 -15.42 -7.71
C MET A 1 -0.21 -14.64 -6.41
N LYS A 2 0.31 -15.23 -5.34
CA LYS A 2 0.31 -14.57 -4.02
C LYS A 2 1.66 -13.92 -3.76
N PHE A 3 1.61 -12.76 -3.11
CA PHE A 3 2.81 -12.05 -2.68
C PHE A 3 2.88 -11.99 -1.16
N ARG A 4 4.10 -12.05 -0.64
CA ARG A 4 4.36 -11.77 0.76
C ARG A 4 4.62 -10.29 0.92
N LEU A 5 3.95 -9.68 1.90
CA LEU A 5 4.08 -8.25 2.15
C LEU A 5 5.19 -7.97 3.16
N GLN A 6 6.06 -7.04 2.82
CA GLN A 6 7.02 -6.44 3.74
C GLN A 6 6.56 -4.99 3.98
N PHE A 7 6.94 -4.42 5.12
CA PHE A 7 6.50 -3.07 5.47
C PHE A 7 7.69 -2.23 5.93
N SER A 8 7.76 -1.00 5.44
CA SER A 8 8.70 -0.02 5.98
C SER A 8 8.32 0.36 7.41
N THR A 9 9.24 1.00 8.10
CA THR A 9 8.97 1.52 9.45
C THR A 9 7.80 2.51 9.43
N GLU A 10 7.76 3.40 8.44
CA GLU A 10 6.68 4.39 8.30
C GLU A 10 5.33 3.71 8.08
N ALA A 11 5.29 2.67 7.25
CA ALA A 11 4.05 1.94 7.02
C ALA A 11 3.56 1.25 8.29
N LYS A 12 4.47 0.65 9.06
CA LYS A 12 4.13 0.01 10.33
C LYS A 12 3.58 1.02 11.34
N ILE A 13 4.19 2.19 11.43
CA ILE A 13 3.73 3.27 12.31
C ILE A 13 2.34 3.73 11.91
N CYS A 14 2.10 3.91 10.62
CA CYS A 14 0.79 4.32 10.12
C CYS A 14 -0.27 3.28 10.48
N LEU A 15 0.01 1.99 10.28
CA LEU A 15 -0.93 0.93 10.62
C LEU A 15 -1.26 0.92 12.10
N ALA A 16 -0.26 1.08 12.96
CA ALA A 16 -0.47 1.12 14.41
C ALA A 16 -1.33 2.31 14.80
N ASN A 17 -1.08 3.48 14.23
CA ASN A 17 -1.88 4.67 14.49
C ASN A 17 -3.33 4.50 14.05
N LEU A 18 -3.55 3.96 12.86
CA LEU A 18 -4.90 3.73 12.36
C LEU A 18 -5.65 2.72 13.25
N GLN A 19 -4.98 1.65 13.65
CA GLN A 19 -5.60 0.64 14.51
C GLN A 19 -6.08 1.24 15.82
N GLU A 20 -5.33 2.18 16.39
CA GLU A 20 -5.65 2.81 17.65
C GLU A 20 -6.65 3.95 17.53
N HIS A 21 -6.53 4.78 16.50
CA HIS A 21 -7.27 6.05 16.42
C HIS A 21 -8.35 6.10 15.34
N ASP A 22 -8.31 5.21 14.35
CA ASP A 22 -9.31 5.19 13.26
C ASP A 22 -9.49 3.76 12.76
N PHE A 23 -10.13 2.97 13.58
CA PHE A 23 -10.27 1.53 13.31
C PHE A 23 -11.03 1.25 12.02
N LYS A 24 -11.99 2.09 11.65
CA LYS A 24 -12.74 1.95 10.42
C LYS A 24 -11.80 2.10 9.20
N LYS A 25 -10.93 3.09 9.22
CA LYS A 25 -9.93 3.29 8.18
C LYS A 25 -8.92 2.13 8.17
N TYR A 26 -8.50 1.71 9.35
CA TYR A 26 -7.59 0.58 9.51
C TYR A 26 -8.13 -0.67 8.80
N ASN A 27 -9.43 -0.98 8.98
CA ASN A 27 -10.03 -2.14 8.34
C ASN A 27 -10.07 -2.01 6.83
N LYS A 28 -10.29 -0.81 6.30
CA LYS A 28 -10.23 -0.57 4.85
C LYS A 28 -8.83 -0.82 4.30
N VAL A 29 -7.81 -0.33 5.01
CA VAL A 29 -6.41 -0.54 4.63
C VAL A 29 -6.07 -2.04 4.66
N ARG A 30 -6.46 -2.74 5.72
CA ARG A 30 -6.23 -4.19 5.82
C ARG A 30 -6.85 -4.95 4.66
N LYS A 31 -8.07 -4.60 4.27
CA LYS A 31 -8.75 -5.23 3.14
C LYS A 31 -7.96 -5.02 1.85
N THR A 32 -7.48 -3.80 1.63
CA THR A 32 -6.66 -3.48 0.47
C THR A 32 -5.35 -4.29 0.45
N LEU A 33 -4.68 -4.37 1.60
CA LEU A 33 -3.45 -5.16 1.72
C LEU A 33 -3.71 -6.64 1.43
N GLY A 34 -4.83 -7.17 1.88
CA GLY A 34 -5.23 -8.55 1.56
C GLY A 34 -5.46 -8.77 0.07
N LEU A 35 -6.11 -7.82 -0.60
CA LEU A 35 -6.27 -7.88 -2.06
C LEU A 35 -4.92 -7.85 -2.76
N MET A 36 -4.01 -6.99 -2.31
CA MET A 36 -2.67 -6.88 -2.90
C MET A 36 -1.90 -8.19 -2.75
N ALA A 37 -1.98 -8.83 -1.59
CA ALA A 37 -1.30 -10.09 -1.35
C ALA A 37 -1.82 -11.21 -2.26
N ASN A 38 -3.10 -11.19 -2.56
CA ASN A 38 -3.74 -12.26 -3.34
C ASN A 38 -3.78 -11.97 -4.84
N ASN A 39 -3.96 -10.71 -5.23
CA ASN A 39 -4.08 -10.36 -6.65
C ASN A 39 -3.76 -8.89 -6.89
N LEU A 40 -2.49 -8.59 -7.18
CA LEU A 40 -2.06 -7.22 -7.47
C LEU A 40 -2.74 -6.62 -8.71
N ARG A 41 -3.34 -7.46 -9.55
CA ARG A 41 -4.04 -6.99 -10.75
C ARG A 41 -5.54 -6.77 -10.53
N HIS A 42 -6.00 -6.92 -9.29
CA HIS A 42 -7.41 -6.71 -8.98
C HIS A 42 -7.82 -5.29 -9.40
N PRO A 43 -8.89 -5.15 -10.22
CA PRO A 43 -9.26 -3.84 -10.76
C PRO A 43 -9.64 -2.82 -9.69
N GLY A 44 -10.14 -3.27 -8.54
CA GLY A 44 -10.49 -2.38 -7.43
C GLY A 44 -9.29 -1.65 -6.82
N LEU A 45 -8.07 -2.13 -7.06
CA LEU A 45 -6.86 -1.48 -6.56
C LEU A 45 -6.47 -0.25 -7.40
N ASN A 46 -6.90 -0.19 -8.66
CA ASN A 46 -6.47 0.85 -9.60
C ASN A 46 -4.95 1.03 -9.60
N SER A 47 -4.23 -0.08 -9.52
CA SER A 47 -2.77 -0.05 -9.40
C SER A 47 -2.11 0.59 -10.60
N HIS A 48 -1.19 1.51 -10.34
CA HIS A 48 -0.42 2.17 -11.38
C HIS A 48 0.91 2.67 -10.83
N LYS A 49 1.84 2.93 -11.75
CA LYS A 49 3.15 3.45 -11.39
C LYS A 49 3.02 4.88 -10.86
N PHE A 50 3.77 5.17 -9.79
CA PHE A 50 3.80 6.50 -9.17
C PHE A 50 5.19 7.08 -9.31
N GLU A 51 5.37 7.97 -10.29
CA GLU A 51 6.70 8.43 -10.69
C GLU A 51 7.33 9.45 -9.74
N ALA A 52 6.54 10.08 -8.88
CA ALA A 52 7.05 11.10 -7.95
C ALA A 52 7.93 10.52 -6.83
N LEU A 53 7.92 9.20 -6.63
CA LEU A 53 8.71 8.53 -5.59
C LEU A 53 9.57 7.45 -6.19
N SER A 54 10.70 7.17 -5.53
CA SER A 54 11.56 6.02 -5.81
C SER A 54 11.79 5.25 -4.53
N GLY A 55 12.03 3.95 -4.65
CA GLY A 55 12.42 3.12 -3.52
C GLY A 55 13.85 3.42 -3.07
N PRO A 56 14.28 2.85 -1.93
CA PRO A 56 15.61 3.15 -1.35
C PRO A 56 16.78 2.80 -2.27
N ASP A 57 16.59 1.83 -3.16
CA ASP A 57 17.63 1.42 -4.12
C ASP A 57 17.23 1.76 -5.55
N GLY A 58 16.37 2.75 -5.74
CA GLY A 58 15.94 3.19 -7.05
C GLY A 58 14.77 2.40 -7.63
N GLU A 59 14.12 1.56 -6.84
CA GLU A 59 12.98 0.77 -7.32
C GLU A 59 11.83 1.67 -7.78
N GLU A 60 11.09 1.20 -8.78
CA GLU A 60 9.86 1.84 -9.20
C GLU A 60 8.79 1.68 -8.13
N ILE A 61 8.10 2.77 -7.80
CA ILE A 61 7.00 2.77 -6.84
C ILE A 61 5.67 2.70 -7.57
N PHE A 62 4.77 1.92 -7.00
CA PHE A 62 3.39 1.76 -7.49
C PHE A 62 2.42 2.24 -6.42
N GLU A 63 1.25 2.66 -6.86
CA GLU A 63 0.19 3.16 -5.98
C GLU A 63 -1.05 2.27 -6.14
N ALA A 64 -1.68 1.91 -5.02
CA ALA A 64 -2.97 1.24 -5.00
C ALA A 64 -3.96 2.05 -4.18
N TYR A 65 -5.23 2.00 -4.57
CA TYR A 65 -6.29 2.74 -3.90
C TYR A 65 -6.87 1.95 -2.75
N VAL A 66 -6.89 2.55 -1.57
CA VAL A 66 -7.69 2.08 -0.43
C VAL A 66 -9.11 2.62 -0.60
N GLU A 67 -9.20 3.91 -0.93
CA GLU A 67 -10.46 4.62 -1.15
C GLU A 67 -10.36 5.41 -2.45
N ASN A 68 -11.51 5.75 -3.01
CA ASN A 68 -11.58 6.53 -4.24
C ASN A 68 -12.64 7.61 -4.08
N LYS A 69 -12.37 8.79 -4.65
CA LYS A 69 -13.32 9.91 -4.75
C LYS A 69 -13.80 10.47 -3.40
N THR A 70 -13.11 10.21 -2.32
CA THR A 70 -13.42 10.81 -1.02
C THR A 70 -12.30 11.73 -0.58
N PRO A 71 -12.61 12.83 0.12
CA PRO A 71 -11.57 13.70 0.68
C PRO A 71 -10.66 12.91 1.61
N GLY A 72 -9.35 13.11 1.49
CA GLY A 72 -8.38 12.39 2.30
C GLY A 72 -8.29 10.89 2.00
N ALA A 73 -8.71 10.48 0.80
CA ALA A 73 -8.66 9.09 0.38
C ALA A 73 -7.26 8.51 0.53
N PHE A 74 -7.17 7.36 1.19
CA PHE A 74 -5.89 6.71 1.43
C PHE A 74 -5.39 5.94 0.23
N ARG A 75 -4.05 5.86 0.13
CA ARG A 75 -3.32 5.11 -0.88
C ARG A 75 -2.26 4.26 -0.21
N VAL A 76 -1.91 3.13 -0.86
CA VAL A 76 -0.78 2.28 -0.48
C VAL A 76 0.27 2.38 -1.56
N PHE A 77 1.50 2.67 -1.17
CA PHE A 77 2.63 2.77 -2.10
C PHE A 77 3.57 1.60 -1.84
N TRP A 78 4.01 0.93 -2.92
CA TRP A 78 4.85 -0.25 -2.76
C TRP A 78 5.83 -0.40 -3.93
N TYR A 79 6.82 -1.27 -3.73
CA TYR A 79 7.69 -1.72 -4.82
C TYR A 79 7.82 -3.24 -4.79
N TYR A 80 8.23 -3.83 -5.92
CA TYR A 80 8.51 -5.26 -6.02
C TYR A 80 9.87 -5.56 -5.38
N GLY A 81 9.93 -6.59 -4.55
CA GLY A 81 11.14 -6.99 -3.86
C GLY A 81 11.06 -6.82 -2.36
N PRO A 82 12.17 -7.06 -1.65
CA PRO A 82 13.50 -7.38 -2.17
C PRO A 82 13.63 -8.76 -2.79
N GLY A 83 12.86 -9.73 -2.31
CA GLY A 83 12.92 -11.09 -2.81
C GLY A 83 11.84 -11.38 -3.84
N GLN A 84 12.01 -12.52 -4.53
CA GLN A 84 11.00 -13.00 -5.46
C GLN A 84 9.71 -13.32 -4.70
N GLY A 85 8.57 -12.93 -5.27
CA GLY A 85 7.27 -13.14 -4.63
C GLY A 85 7.00 -12.22 -3.44
N GLN A 86 7.81 -11.17 -3.29
CA GLN A 86 7.64 -10.17 -2.23
C GLN A 86 7.34 -8.80 -2.80
N ILE A 87 6.55 -8.03 -2.07
CA ILE A 87 6.40 -6.59 -2.29
C ILE A 87 6.61 -5.88 -0.96
N THR A 88 7.17 -4.68 -1.02
CA THR A 88 7.41 -3.87 0.16
C THR A 88 6.51 -2.65 0.13
N VAL A 89 5.67 -2.53 1.15
CA VAL A 89 4.81 -1.36 1.33
C VAL A 89 5.65 -0.28 2.01
N VAL A 90 5.87 0.84 1.30
CA VAL A 90 6.73 1.92 1.80
C VAL A 90 5.94 3.03 2.49
N ALA A 91 4.69 3.23 2.10
CA ALA A 91 3.86 4.27 2.69
C ALA A 91 2.39 3.91 2.59
N ILE A 92 1.63 4.30 3.60
CA ILE A 92 0.17 4.21 3.64
C ILE A 92 -0.29 5.59 4.10
N THR A 93 -0.89 6.36 3.20
CA THR A 93 -1.12 7.79 3.46
C THR A 93 -2.28 8.30 2.62
N PRO A 94 -2.89 9.42 3.03
CA PRO A 94 -3.82 10.12 2.15
C PRO A 94 -3.16 10.44 0.82
N HIS A 95 -3.98 10.58 -0.22
CA HIS A 95 -3.48 10.91 -1.56
C HIS A 95 -2.56 12.12 -1.52
N LEU A 96 -1.40 11.96 -2.11
CA LEU A 96 -0.39 13.01 -2.20
C LEU A 96 -0.72 14.02 -3.29
#